data_b29485b9417db8b228c2d90e65e89cfc
#
_entry.id   b29485b9417db8b228c2d90e65e89cfc
#
_cell.length_a   1.000
_cell.length_b   1.000
_cell.length_c   1.000
_cell.angle_alpha   90.00
_cell.angle_beta   90.00
_cell.angle_gamma   90.00
#
_symmetry.space_group_name_H-M   'P 1'
#
loop_
_entity.id
_entity.type
_entity.pdbx_description
1 polymer ?
#
loop_
_entity_poly.entity_id
_entity_poly.type
_entity_poly.pdbx_seq_one_letter_code
_entity_poly.pdbx_strand_id
1 'polypeptide(L)'
;LRAKALGLPLAKLLGGCRDEVPVYASNYLWRDRSIDQLQQEAVGLVSQGFKAMKMRMGWKSHSEDLKRLAAIREAVGPDIDIIVDVLWVWTVHESIVMGREMEKFGVLWLEDPIPTHDVAGLAEIAHALDMPVVAGENVAWKRGHRELFERRATDIAMIDVQAVGGVTEWIKAAALAEAFNLPVVSHLFDEFSLHLVAAVPNGTWTEHMPWWEAIYQDPPQPVNGWIKVPQTPG
;
A
#
# COMPACT_ATOMS: atom_id res chain seq x y z
N LEU A 1 -7.96 7.59 -23.22
CA LEU A 1 -8.22 7.98 -24.61
C LEU A 1 -7.24 7.33 -25.59
N ARG A 2 -5.90 7.45 -25.37
CA ARG A 2 -4.89 6.88 -26.28
C ARG A 2 -5.00 5.36 -26.35
N ALA A 3 -5.16 4.67 -25.24
CA ALA A 3 -5.33 3.22 -25.18
C ALA A 3 -6.58 2.78 -25.96
N LYS A 4 -7.72 3.44 -25.72
CA LYS A 4 -8.96 3.20 -26.47
C LYS A 4 -8.78 3.42 -27.99
N ALA A 5 -8.12 4.49 -28.38
CA ALA A 5 -7.88 4.79 -29.80
C ALA A 5 -6.99 3.74 -30.50
N LEU A 6 -6.11 3.06 -29.76
CA LEU A 6 -5.23 2.01 -30.24
C LEU A 6 -5.79 0.59 -30.05
N GLY A 7 -6.96 0.45 -29.43
CA GLY A 7 -7.55 -0.85 -29.14
C GLY A 7 -6.75 -1.67 -28.12
N LEU A 8 -6.01 -1.02 -27.21
CA LEU A 8 -5.14 -1.67 -26.23
C LEU A 8 -5.62 -1.44 -24.80
N PRO A 9 -5.44 -2.41 -23.89
CA PRO A 9 -5.54 -2.18 -22.45
C PRO A 9 -4.51 -1.13 -22.02
N LEU A 10 -4.85 -0.32 -21.00
CA LEU A 10 -3.95 0.73 -20.51
C LEU A 10 -2.59 0.15 -20.07
N ALA A 11 -2.58 -0.96 -19.33
CA ALA A 11 -1.34 -1.62 -18.91
C ALA A 11 -0.44 -1.99 -20.09
N LYS A 12 -1.01 -2.54 -21.16
CA LYS A 12 -0.25 -2.92 -22.38
C LYS A 12 0.30 -1.71 -23.12
N LEU A 13 -0.49 -0.62 -23.19
CA LEU A 13 0.00 0.64 -23.77
C LEU A 13 1.21 1.21 -23.01
N LEU A 14 1.27 1.00 -21.68
CA LEU A 14 2.30 1.53 -20.79
C LEU A 14 3.54 0.64 -20.64
N GLY A 15 3.55 -0.56 -21.27
CA GLY A 15 4.70 -1.47 -21.21
C GLY A 15 4.33 -2.90 -20.80
N GLY A 16 3.26 -3.08 -20.02
CA GLY A 16 2.61 -4.35 -19.73
C GLY A 16 3.51 -5.51 -19.30
N CYS A 17 4.01 -5.50 -18.07
CA CYS A 17 4.90 -6.55 -17.55
C CYS A 17 4.14 -7.82 -17.13
N ARG A 18 2.89 -7.68 -16.67
CA ARG A 18 2.10 -8.78 -16.10
C ARG A 18 0.61 -8.61 -16.34
N ASP A 19 -0.14 -9.72 -16.20
CA ASP A 19 -1.58 -9.77 -16.43
C ASP A 19 -2.39 -9.87 -15.12
N GLU A 20 -1.71 -10.01 -13.98
CA GLU A 20 -2.30 -9.96 -12.64
C GLU A 20 -1.30 -9.38 -11.65
N VAL A 21 -1.81 -8.81 -10.54
CA VAL A 21 -1.02 -8.15 -9.49
C VAL A 21 -1.48 -8.67 -8.14
N PRO A 22 -0.57 -8.87 -7.16
CA PRO A 22 -0.96 -9.13 -5.78
C PRO A 22 -1.77 -7.97 -5.21
N VAL A 23 -2.75 -8.28 -4.35
CA VAL A 23 -3.66 -7.29 -3.78
C VAL A 23 -3.78 -7.45 -2.28
N TYR A 24 -3.82 -6.33 -1.55
CA TYR A 24 -4.12 -6.32 -0.13
C TYR A 24 -5.43 -5.61 0.17
N ALA A 25 -6.17 -6.12 1.18
CA ALA A 25 -7.42 -5.54 1.63
C ALA A 25 -7.16 -4.34 2.53
N SER A 26 -7.75 -3.16 2.22
CA SER A 26 -7.47 -1.92 2.92
C SER A 26 -8.68 -1.25 3.59
N ASN A 27 -9.91 -1.57 3.22
CA ASN A 27 -11.12 -0.94 3.78
C ASN A 27 -11.61 -1.59 5.09
N TYR A 28 -10.74 -2.24 5.83
CA TYR A 28 -11.09 -3.06 6.98
C TYR A 28 -10.15 -2.77 8.15
N LEU A 29 -10.36 -3.43 9.28
CA LEU A 29 -9.49 -3.40 10.47
C LEU A 29 -9.25 -1.97 10.99
N TRP A 30 -10.34 -1.18 11.01
CA TRP A 30 -10.29 0.21 11.44
C TRP A 30 -10.10 0.34 12.96
N ARG A 31 -9.55 1.47 13.37
CA ARG A 31 -9.19 1.81 14.75
C ARG A 31 -10.35 1.86 15.75
N ASP A 32 -11.58 2.04 15.30
CA ASP A 32 -12.81 2.05 16.13
C ASP A 32 -13.34 0.65 16.43
N ARG A 33 -12.83 -0.39 15.75
CA ARG A 33 -13.24 -1.77 15.95
C ARG A 33 -12.77 -2.33 17.29
N SER A 34 -13.62 -3.14 17.94
CA SER A 34 -13.21 -3.98 19.06
C SER A 34 -12.28 -5.10 18.58
N ILE A 35 -11.57 -5.75 19.52
CA ILE A 35 -10.70 -6.90 19.19
C ILE A 35 -11.51 -8.01 18.50
N ASP A 36 -12.68 -8.36 19.02
CA ASP A 36 -13.55 -9.39 18.43
C ASP A 36 -13.96 -9.04 17.00
N GLN A 37 -14.31 -7.77 16.74
CA GLN A 37 -14.63 -7.30 15.40
C GLN A 37 -13.43 -7.37 14.46
N LEU A 38 -12.23 -6.99 14.93
CA LEU A 38 -10.99 -7.09 14.15
C LEU A 38 -10.68 -8.54 13.77
N GLN A 39 -10.81 -9.48 14.71
CA GLN A 39 -10.59 -10.90 14.44
C GLN A 39 -11.61 -11.45 13.44
N GLN A 40 -12.89 -11.11 13.59
CA GLN A 40 -13.94 -11.52 12.66
C GLN A 40 -13.72 -10.96 11.25
N GLU A 41 -13.39 -9.66 11.14
CA GLU A 41 -13.06 -9.03 9.85
C GLU A 41 -11.84 -9.70 9.21
N ALA A 42 -10.75 -9.91 9.96
CA ALA A 42 -9.54 -10.52 9.46
C ALA A 42 -9.76 -11.97 8.95
N VAL A 43 -10.46 -12.80 9.72
CA VAL A 43 -10.83 -14.17 9.30
C VAL A 43 -11.76 -14.14 8.07
N GLY A 44 -12.69 -13.18 8.03
CA GLY A 44 -13.55 -12.96 6.87
C GLY A 44 -12.77 -12.64 5.59
N LEU A 45 -11.72 -11.80 5.68
CA LEU A 45 -10.84 -11.47 4.56
C LEU A 45 -10.04 -12.69 4.08
N VAL A 46 -9.51 -13.49 5.01
CA VAL A 46 -8.82 -14.74 4.66
C VAL A 46 -9.77 -15.70 3.94
N SER A 47 -11.02 -15.81 4.40
CA SER A 47 -12.04 -16.67 3.76
C SER A 47 -12.42 -16.20 2.34
N GLN A 48 -12.29 -14.91 2.05
CA GLN A 48 -12.44 -14.30 0.71
C GLN A 48 -11.20 -14.50 -0.17
N GLY A 49 -10.13 -15.07 0.38
CA GLY A 49 -8.91 -15.40 -0.34
C GLY A 49 -7.81 -14.32 -0.27
N PHE A 50 -7.99 -13.24 0.49
CA PHE A 50 -6.91 -12.26 0.69
C PHE A 50 -5.74 -12.90 1.42
N LYS A 51 -4.52 -12.56 0.99
CA LYS A 51 -3.25 -12.98 1.58
C LYS A 51 -2.54 -11.86 2.32
N ALA A 52 -3.00 -10.62 2.13
CA ALA A 52 -2.51 -9.44 2.80
C ALA A 52 -3.66 -8.51 3.20
N MET A 53 -3.54 -7.84 4.34
CA MET A 53 -4.54 -6.92 4.85
C MET A 53 -3.91 -5.77 5.62
N LYS A 54 -4.52 -4.59 5.55
CA LYS A 54 -4.06 -3.37 6.21
C LYS A 54 -4.88 -3.07 7.47
N MET A 55 -4.19 -2.94 8.60
CA MET A 55 -4.74 -2.53 9.89
C MET A 55 -4.39 -1.07 10.18
N ARG A 56 -5.32 -0.29 10.76
CA ARG A 56 -5.06 1.08 11.22
C ARG A 56 -4.74 1.10 12.71
N MET A 57 -3.62 1.78 13.05
CA MET A 57 -3.12 1.97 14.42
C MET A 57 -2.91 3.46 14.75
N GLY A 58 -2.42 3.77 15.95
CA GLY A 58 -1.95 5.10 16.35
C GLY A 58 -2.96 5.99 17.08
N TRP A 59 -4.18 5.53 17.32
CA TRP A 59 -5.24 6.29 18.01
C TRP A 59 -5.61 5.74 19.39
N LYS A 60 -4.98 4.65 19.76
CA LYS A 60 -5.10 4.02 21.08
C LYS A 60 -3.77 4.16 21.81
N SER A 61 -3.70 3.67 23.06
CA SER A 61 -2.42 3.51 23.71
C SER A 61 -1.56 2.47 22.97
N HIS A 62 -0.24 2.60 23.02
CA HIS A 62 0.69 1.65 22.40
C HIS A 62 0.40 0.20 22.82
N SER A 63 0.14 0.00 24.14
CA SER A 63 -0.21 -1.33 24.66
C SER A 63 -1.52 -1.88 24.09
N GLU A 64 -2.52 -1.03 23.86
CA GLU A 64 -3.80 -1.45 23.30
C GLU A 64 -3.66 -1.76 21.81
N ASP A 65 -2.92 -0.93 21.07
CA ASP A 65 -2.66 -1.17 19.65
C ASP A 65 -1.85 -2.45 19.42
N LEU A 66 -0.86 -2.75 20.25
CA LEU A 66 -0.12 -4.02 20.18
C LEU A 66 -1.01 -5.24 20.53
N LYS A 67 -1.93 -5.12 21.49
CA LYS A 67 -2.90 -6.19 21.79
C LYS A 67 -3.84 -6.45 20.61
N ARG A 68 -4.26 -5.40 19.91
CA ARG A 68 -5.11 -5.49 18.72
C ARG A 68 -4.36 -6.18 17.56
N LEU A 69 -3.11 -5.81 17.34
CA LEU A 69 -2.25 -6.44 16.33
C LEU A 69 -2.00 -7.92 16.66
N ALA A 70 -1.68 -8.23 17.92
CA ALA A 70 -1.48 -9.61 18.39
C ALA A 70 -2.74 -10.47 18.15
N ALA A 71 -3.92 -9.93 18.44
CA ALA A 71 -5.18 -10.64 18.25
C ALA A 71 -5.49 -10.92 16.79
N ILE A 72 -5.18 -9.99 15.88
CA ILE A 72 -5.31 -10.23 14.44
C ILE A 72 -4.32 -11.32 14.00
N ARG A 73 -3.06 -11.22 14.39
CA ARG A 73 -2.02 -12.22 14.05
C ARG A 73 -2.39 -13.61 14.55
N GLU A 74 -2.91 -13.72 15.76
CA GLU A 74 -3.41 -14.98 16.31
C GLU A 74 -4.56 -15.57 15.46
N ALA A 75 -5.49 -14.73 15.05
CA ALA A 75 -6.68 -15.15 14.29
C ALA A 75 -6.36 -15.61 12.86
N VAL A 76 -5.38 -14.99 12.20
CA VAL A 76 -5.08 -15.28 10.78
C VAL A 76 -3.86 -16.19 10.58
N GLY A 77 -3.06 -16.42 11.62
CA GLY A 77 -1.83 -17.24 11.54
C GLY A 77 -0.65 -16.52 10.89
N PRO A 78 0.51 -17.19 10.76
CA PRO A 78 1.76 -16.58 10.31
C PRO A 78 1.83 -16.33 8.79
N ASP A 79 1.00 -17.00 7.99
CA ASP A 79 1.09 -17.01 6.53
C ASP A 79 0.32 -15.84 5.86
N ILE A 80 -0.31 -14.99 6.65
CA ILE A 80 -1.05 -13.81 6.16
C ILE A 80 -0.22 -12.55 6.45
N ASP A 81 0.01 -11.76 5.42
CA ASP A 81 0.70 -10.49 5.55
C ASP A 81 -0.19 -9.44 6.23
N ILE A 82 0.33 -8.81 7.28
CA ILE A 82 -0.33 -7.70 7.96
C ILE A 82 0.46 -6.42 7.70
N ILE A 83 -0.23 -5.42 7.18
CA ILE A 83 0.27 -4.07 6.97
C ILE A 83 -0.25 -3.19 8.10
N VAL A 84 0.56 -2.30 8.63
CA VAL A 84 0.14 -1.33 9.63
C VAL A 84 0.24 0.07 9.07
N ASP A 85 -0.89 0.78 9.07
CA ASP A 85 -1.01 2.16 8.65
C ASP A 85 -1.35 3.05 9.85
N VAL A 86 -0.56 4.08 10.06
CA VAL A 86 -0.63 4.96 11.23
C VAL A 86 -1.27 6.30 10.92
N LEU A 87 -1.42 6.66 9.65
CA LEU A 87 -2.05 7.92 9.24
C LEU A 87 -1.41 9.16 9.87
N TRP A 88 -0.07 9.22 9.88
CA TRP A 88 0.79 10.36 10.31
C TRP A 88 0.67 10.79 11.77
N VAL A 89 0.14 9.98 12.67
CA VAL A 89 -0.19 10.44 14.04
C VAL A 89 0.93 10.22 15.05
N TRP A 90 1.99 9.48 14.72
CA TRP A 90 3.11 9.25 15.62
C TRP A 90 4.20 10.32 15.47
N THR A 91 5.08 10.36 16.46
CA THR A 91 6.39 11.01 16.40
C THR A 91 7.44 10.05 15.88
N VAL A 92 8.61 10.56 15.49
CA VAL A 92 9.77 9.71 15.10
C VAL A 92 10.08 8.68 16.19
N HIS A 93 10.16 9.13 17.44
CA HIS A 93 10.45 8.25 18.56
C HIS A 93 9.40 7.14 18.75
N GLU A 94 8.12 7.49 18.72
CA GLU A 94 7.02 6.51 18.84
C GLU A 94 7.06 5.51 17.68
N SER A 95 7.31 5.98 16.46
CA SER A 95 7.41 5.14 15.27
C SER A 95 8.51 4.09 15.39
N ILE A 96 9.68 4.48 15.90
CA ILE A 96 10.80 3.56 16.11
C ILE A 96 10.50 2.55 17.23
N VAL A 97 9.98 3.02 18.38
CA VAL A 97 9.65 2.15 19.52
C VAL A 97 8.57 1.14 19.12
N MET A 98 7.47 1.61 18.53
CA MET A 98 6.37 0.77 18.13
C MET A 98 6.74 -0.13 16.94
N GLY A 99 7.53 0.38 15.98
CA GLY A 99 8.01 -0.40 14.85
C GLY A 99 8.78 -1.65 15.30
N ARG A 100 9.71 -1.51 16.22
CA ARG A 100 10.47 -2.63 16.80
C ARG A 100 9.59 -3.67 17.54
N GLU A 101 8.51 -3.21 18.17
CA GLU A 101 7.54 -4.15 18.74
C GLU A 101 6.71 -4.87 17.66
N MET A 102 6.35 -4.18 16.60
CA MET A 102 5.58 -4.74 15.47
C MET A 102 6.38 -5.75 14.65
N GLU A 103 7.71 -5.61 14.56
CA GLU A 103 8.60 -6.59 13.93
C GLU A 103 8.43 -8.00 14.51
N LYS A 104 8.15 -8.10 15.82
CA LYS A 104 7.90 -9.38 16.51
C LYS A 104 6.64 -10.12 16.03
N PHE A 105 5.72 -9.39 15.39
CA PHE A 105 4.48 -9.92 14.82
C PHE A 105 4.56 -10.18 13.31
N GLY A 106 5.72 -9.97 12.69
CA GLY A 106 5.91 -10.16 11.26
C GLY A 106 5.04 -9.22 10.42
N VAL A 107 5.00 -7.95 10.80
CA VAL A 107 4.33 -6.90 10.01
C VAL A 107 5.11 -6.70 8.71
N LEU A 108 4.39 -6.69 7.58
CA LEU A 108 4.98 -6.60 6.25
C LEU A 108 5.62 -5.23 5.99
N TRP A 109 4.94 -4.15 6.37
CA TRP A 109 5.49 -2.79 6.39
C TRP A 109 4.73 -1.86 7.34
N LEU A 110 5.41 -0.79 7.73
CA LEU A 110 4.85 0.36 8.45
C LEU A 110 4.57 1.48 7.46
N GLU A 111 3.28 1.84 7.33
CA GLU A 111 2.81 2.87 6.41
C GLU A 111 2.56 4.18 7.13
N ASP A 112 3.07 5.27 6.55
CA ASP A 112 2.83 6.66 6.93
C ASP A 112 2.89 6.94 8.44
N PRO A 113 4.01 6.60 9.11
CA PRO A 113 4.13 6.76 10.57
C PRO A 113 4.06 8.22 11.03
N ILE A 114 4.64 9.13 10.26
CA ILE A 114 4.70 10.58 10.50
C ILE A 114 4.35 11.35 9.22
N PRO A 115 4.05 12.65 9.30
CA PRO A 115 3.77 13.46 8.11
C PRO A 115 4.88 13.39 7.06
N THR A 116 4.52 13.13 5.82
CA THR A 116 5.47 12.87 4.71
C THR A 116 6.41 14.04 4.40
N HIS A 117 6.05 15.26 4.80
CA HIS A 117 6.95 16.43 4.64
C HIS A 117 8.13 16.42 5.62
N ASP A 118 8.10 15.64 6.70
CA ASP A 118 9.26 15.39 7.55
C ASP A 118 10.13 14.25 6.97
N VAL A 119 10.76 14.54 5.85
CA VAL A 119 11.60 13.57 5.13
C VAL A 119 12.79 13.11 5.98
N ALA A 120 13.31 13.98 6.84
CA ALA A 120 14.43 13.62 7.73
C ALA A 120 13.99 12.64 8.81
N GLY A 121 12.82 12.87 9.42
CA GLY A 121 12.23 11.95 10.40
C GLY A 121 11.87 10.60 9.78
N LEU A 122 11.29 10.57 8.58
CA LEU A 122 11.03 9.32 7.85
C LEU A 122 12.33 8.54 7.59
N ALA A 123 13.40 9.22 7.16
CA ALA A 123 14.70 8.59 6.94
C ALA A 123 15.30 8.00 8.24
N GLU A 124 15.13 8.69 9.39
CA GLU A 124 15.53 8.18 10.70
C GLU A 124 14.77 6.91 11.07
N ILE A 125 13.44 6.88 10.85
CA ILE A 125 12.60 5.71 11.11
C ILE A 125 13.00 4.55 10.21
N ALA A 126 13.10 4.76 8.89
CA ALA A 126 13.47 3.73 7.92
C ALA A 126 14.87 3.14 8.21
N HIS A 127 15.81 3.96 8.69
CA HIS A 127 17.14 3.47 9.08
C HIS A 127 17.16 2.68 10.39
N ALA A 128 16.20 2.94 11.29
CA ALA A 128 16.15 2.33 12.63
C ALA A 128 15.41 1.00 12.68
N LEU A 129 14.59 0.69 11.69
CA LEU A 129 13.75 -0.51 11.62
C LEU A 129 14.29 -1.52 10.61
N ASP A 130 14.11 -2.81 10.90
CA ASP A 130 14.32 -3.88 9.92
C ASP A 130 13.07 -4.08 9.05
N MET A 131 11.89 -3.73 9.58
CA MET A 131 10.62 -3.71 8.86
C MET A 131 10.59 -2.55 7.87
N PRO A 132 10.19 -2.77 6.59
CA PRO A 132 10.10 -1.69 5.61
C PRO A 132 9.18 -0.55 6.04
N VAL A 133 9.58 0.68 5.77
CA VAL A 133 8.78 1.90 5.92
C VAL A 133 8.23 2.31 4.56
N VAL A 134 6.93 2.57 4.49
CA VAL A 134 6.21 2.96 3.28
C VAL A 134 5.66 4.36 3.45
N ALA A 135 5.96 5.24 2.50
CA ALA A 135 5.43 6.60 2.48
C ALA A 135 5.36 7.12 1.03
N GLY A 136 4.57 8.18 0.83
CA GLY A 136 4.53 8.89 -0.44
C GLY A 136 3.15 9.11 -1.04
N GLU A 137 2.08 8.60 -0.45
CA GLU A 137 0.72 8.70 -0.99
C GLU A 137 0.26 10.14 -1.25
N ASN A 138 0.69 11.10 -0.43
CA ASN A 138 0.35 12.51 -0.56
C ASN A 138 1.39 13.33 -1.34
N VAL A 139 2.39 12.68 -1.92
CA VAL A 139 3.48 13.39 -2.60
C VAL A 139 3.08 13.77 -4.02
N ALA A 140 3.07 15.08 -4.30
CA ALA A 140 2.86 15.59 -5.63
C ALA A 140 4.14 15.51 -6.46
N TRP A 141 3.98 15.09 -7.73
CA TRP A 141 5.00 15.03 -8.75
C TRP A 141 6.19 14.11 -8.41
N LYS A 142 6.84 13.58 -9.41
CA LYS A 142 8.09 12.81 -9.25
C LYS A 142 9.21 13.57 -8.50
N ARG A 143 9.14 14.92 -8.44
CA ARG A 143 10.15 15.72 -7.72
C ARG A 143 10.06 15.55 -6.22
N GLY A 144 8.86 15.46 -5.66
CA GLY A 144 8.67 15.16 -4.24
C GLY A 144 9.13 13.75 -3.91
N HIS A 145 8.76 12.77 -4.73
CA HIS A 145 9.24 11.39 -4.57
C HIS A 145 10.76 11.28 -4.65
N ARG A 146 11.40 12.08 -5.52
CA ARG A 146 12.87 12.12 -5.60
C ARG A 146 13.53 12.46 -4.26
N GLU A 147 12.98 13.41 -3.52
CA GLU A 147 13.52 13.80 -2.20
C GLU A 147 13.43 12.64 -1.20
N LEU A 148 12.29 11.94 -1.16
CA LEU A 148 12.14 10.73 -0.33
C LEU A 148 13.20 9.67 -0.68
N PHE A 149 13.43 9.42 -1.97
CA PHE A 149 14.35 8.38 -2.43
C PHE A 149 15.83 8.77 -2.18
N GLU A 150 16.22 10.00 -2.47
CA GLU A 150 17.57 10.51 -2.21
C GLU A 150 17.94 10.47 -0.73
N ARG A 151 16.97 10.70 0.15
CA ARG A 151 17.14 10.65 1.61
C ARG A 151 16.95 9.25 2.19
N ARG A 152 16.58 8.26 1.40
CA ARG A 152 16.20 6.92 1.89
C ARG A 152 15.12 6.98 2.97
N ALA A 153 14.13 7.83 2.76
CA ALA A 153 13.02 8.08 3.68
C ALA A 153 11.86 7.10 3.52
N THR A 154 11.96 6.20 2.58
CA THR A 154 11.02 5.11 2.34
C THR A 154 11.76 3.92 1.73
N ASP A 155 11.33 2.70 2.08
CA ASP A 155 11.86 1.44 1.52
C ASP A 155 10.99 0.92 0.37
N ILE A 156 9.73 1.32 0.34
CA ILE A 156 8.77 1.04 -0.72
C ILE A 156 8.09 2.35 -1.08
N ALA A 157 8.09 2.71 -2.35
CA ALA A 157 7.45 3.93 -2.82
C ALA A 157 5.94 3.73 -2.97
N MET A 158 5.14 4.38 -2.14
CA MET A 158 3.69 4.44 -2.33
C MET A 158 3.33 5.62 -3.21
N ILE A 159 2.71 5.35 -4.37
CA ILE A 159 2.41 6.39 -5.35
C ILE A 159 0.90 6.42 -5.62
N ASP A 160 0.25 7.49 -5.17
CA ASP A 160 -1.14 7.76 -5.50
C ASP A 160 -1.26 8.40 -6.90
N VAL A 161 -2.16 7.86 -7.72
CA VAL A 161 -2.32 8.32 -9.10
C VAL A 161 -2.89 9.74 -9.20
N GLN A 162 -3.67 10.17 -8.22
CA GLN A 162 -4.24 11.52 -8.20
C GLN A 162 -3.24 12.53 -7.62
N ALA A 163 -2.65 12.21 -6.46
CA ALA A 163 -1.71 13.09 -5.78
C ALA A 163 -0.46 13.36 -6.63
N VAL A 164 0.08 12.34 -7.29
CA VAL A 164 1.28 12.49 -8.14
C VAL A 164 1.04 13.31 -9.40
N GLY A 165 -0.24 13.48 -9.82
CA GLY A 165 -0.60 14.26 -11.01
C GLY A 165 -0.98 13.42 -12.24
N GLY A 166 -1.47 12.20 -12.03
CA GLY A 166 -2.03 11.31 -13.05
C GLY A 166 -1.05 10.29 -13.63
N VAL A 167 -1.56 9.47 -14.54
CA VAL A 167 -0.88 8.30 -15.14
C VAL A 167 0.53 8.63 -15.65
N THR A 168 0.67 9.72 -16.39
CA THR A 168 1.97 10.08 -17.01
C THR A 168 3.04 10.39 -15.99
N GLU A 169 2.67 11.06 -14.90
CA GLU A 169 3.63 11.40 -13.85
C GLU A 169 3.89 10.21 -12.92
N TRP A 170 2.87 9.36 -12.69
CA TRP A 170 3.01 8.12 -11.95
C TRP A 170 4.09 7.20 -12.56
N ILE A 171 4.03 6.96 -13.88
CA ILE A 171 5.03 6.15 -14.58
C ILE A 171 6.45 6.74 -14.44
N LYS A 172 6.60 8.07 -14.46
CA LYS A 172 7.90 8.71 -14.26
C LYS A 172 8.40 8.57 -12.82
N ALA A 173 7.50 8.64 -11.84
CA ALA A 173 7.84 8.43 -10.44
C ALA A 173 8.23 6.96 -10.18
N ALA A 174 7.53 6.01 -10.78
CA ALA A 174 7.87 4.59 -10.70
C ALA A 174 9.21 4.26 -11.37
N ALA A 175 9.51 4.83 -12.54
CA ALA A 175 10.81 4.70 -13.20
C ALA A 175 11.94 5.34 -12.38
N LEU A 176 11.65 6.44 -11.69
CA LEU A 176 12.61 7.03 -10.75
C LEU A 176 12.84 6.12 -9.55
N ALA A 177 11.80 5.53 -8.95
CA ALA A 177 11.92 4.54 -7.88
C ALA A 177 12.77 3.33 -8.31
N GLU A 178 12.57 2.84 -9.53
CA GLU A 178 13.37 1.75 -10.11
C GLU A 178 14.86 2.09 -10.14
N ALA A 179 15.23 3.32 -10.52
CA ALA A 179 16.63 3.78 -10.52
C ALA A 179 17.27 3.83 -9.12
N PHE A 180 16.45 3.89 -8.06
CA PHE A 180 16.86 3.78 -6.66
C PHE A 180 16.70 2.36 -6.09
N ASN A 181 16.35 1.37 -6.93
CA ASN A 181 16.04 -0.02 -6.54
C ASN A 181 14.88 -0.14 -5.55
N LEU A 182 13.91 0.76 -5.61
CA LEU A 182 12.73 0.74 -4.75
C LEU A 182 11.56 0.03 -5.43
N PRO A 183 10.90 -0.91 -4.75
CA PRO A 183 9.60 -1.42 -5.17
C PRO A 183 8.53 -0.32 -5.07
N VAL A 184 7.47 -0.47 -5.86
CA VAL A 184 6.35 0.47 -5.90
C VAL A 184 5.06 -0.24 -5.55
N VAL A 185 4.25 0.41 -4.72
CA VAL A 185 2.87 0.02 -4.41
C VAL A 185 1.92 1.15 -4.80
N SER A 186 0.66 0.81 -5.10
CA SER A 186 -0.36 1.83 -5.32
C SER A 186 -0.96 2.32 -4.01
N HIS A 187 -1.58 3.48 -4.08
CA HIS A 187 -2.51 3.99 -3.09
C HIS A 187 -3.87 4.21 -3.78
N LEU A 188 -4.94 3.67 -3.19
CA LEU A 188 -6.32 3.78 -3.65
C LEU A 188 -6.54 3.47 -5.16
N PHE A 189 -7.77 3.65 -5.62
CA PHE A 189 -8.17 3.63 -7.04
C PHE A 189 -7.61 2.43 -7.81
N ASP A 190 -7.80 1.23 -7.27
CA ASP A 190 -7.33 -0.01 -7.91
C ASP A 190 -7.84 -0.17 -9.36
N GLU A 191 -8.97 0.42 -9.71
CA GLU A 191 -9.49 0.45 -11.07
C GLU A 191 -8.52 1.11 -12.08
N PHE A 192 -7.67 2.03 -11.63
CA PHE A 192 -6.62 2.66 -12.43
C PHE A 192 -5.23 2.16 -12.05
N SER A 193 -4.96 2.11 -10.75
CA SER A 193 -3.64 1.81 -10.19
C SER A 193 -3.17 0.42 -10.58
N LEU A 194 -4.08 -0.55 -10.69
CA LEU A 194 -3.81 -1.91 -11.17
C LEU A 194 -3.08 -1.92 -12.52
N HIS A 195 -3.52 -1.09 -13.47
CA HIS A 195 -2.87 -0.99 -14.78
C HIS A 195 -1.45 -0.43 -14.67
N LEU A 196 -1.22 0.50 -13.72
CA LEU A 196 0.06 1.17 -13.54
C LEU A 196 1.08 0.25 -12.87
N VAL A 197 0.68 -0.42 -11.78
CA VAL A 197 1.51 -1.42 -11.09
C VAL A 197 1.86 -2.58 -12.01
N ALA A 198 0.91 -3.05 -12.82
CA ALA A 198 1.14 -4.12 -13.79
C ALA A 198 2.06 -3.72 -14.95
N ALA A 199 2.18 -2.42 -15.25
CA ALA A 199 2.97 -1.92 -16.38
C ALA A 199 4.46 -1.75 -16.07
N VAL A 200 4.85 -1.68 -14.79
CA VAL A 200 6.25 -1.39 -14.39
C VAL A 200 6.91 -2.61 -13.74
N PRO A 201 8.23 -2.84 -13.97
CA PRO A 201 8.91 -4.02 -13.45
C PRO A 201 9.00 -4.05 -11.93
N ASN A 202 9.15 -2.89 -11.29
CA ASN A 202 9.24 -2.72 -9.84
C ASN A 202 7.89 -2.56 -9.12
N GLY A 203 6.75 -2.64 -9.84
CA GLY A 203 5.42 -2.67 -9.23
C GLY A 203 5.17 -3.97 -8.48
N THR A 204 4.67 -3.90 -7.24
CA THR A 204 4.51 -5.09 -6.37
C THR A 204 3.09 -5.34 -5.95
N TRP A 205 2.43 -4.40 -5.27
CA TRP A 205 1.11 -4.57 -4.70
C TRP A 205 0.13 -3.50 -5.17
N THR A 206 -1.13 -3.87 -5.29
CA THR A 206 -2.26 -2.94 -5.48
C THR A 206 -3.09 -2.90 -4.21
N GLU A 207 -3.42 -1.69 -3.77
CA GLU A 207 -4.35 -1.48 -2.67
C GLU A 207 -5.78 -1.69 -3.15
N HIS A 208 -6.53 -2.58 -2.50
CA HIS A 208 -7.96 -2.77 -2.78
C HIS A 208 -8.80 -2.04 -1.73
N MET A 209 -9.49 -1.00 -2.18
CA MET A 209 -10.41 -0.24 -1.36
C MET A 209 -11.70 0.05 -2.17
N PRO A 210 -12.77 -0.76 -2.00
CA PRO A 210 -13.93 -0.80 -2.88
C PRO A 210 -14.90 0.38 -2.71
N TRP A 211 -14.39 1.57 -2.40
CA TRP A 211 -15.23 2.75 -2.13
C TRP A 211 -15.96 3.26 -3.38
N TRP A 212 -15.37 3.06 -4.55
CA TRP A 212 -15.87 3.61 -5.80
C TRP A 212 -16.41 2.54 -6.78
N GLU A 213 -16.43 1.28 -6.39
CA GLU A 213 -16.91 0.19 -7.27
C GLU A 213 -18.27 0.48 -7.90
N ALA A 214 -19.17 1.12 -7.15
CA ALA A 214 -20.52 1.42 -7.61
C ALA A 214 -20.59 2.37 -8.84
N ILE A 215 -19.52 3.08 -9.16
CA ILE A 215 -19.47 3.98 -10.33
C ILE A 215 -18.86 3.33 -11.58
N TYR A 216 -18.31 2.12 -11.45
CA TYR A 216 -17.73 1.36 -12.55
C TYR A 216 -18.67 0.24 -13.01
N GLN A 217 -18.67 -0.06 -14.33
CA GLN A 217 -19.47 -1.15 -14.88
C GLN A 217 -18.94 -2.52 -14.46
N ASP A 218 -17.62 -2.70 -14.53
CA ASP A 218 -16.94 -3.97 -14.26
C ASP A 218 -15.71 -3.67 -13.38
N PRO A 219 -15.90 -3.38 -12.07
CA PRO A 219 -14.77 -3.12 -11.18
C PRO A 219 -13.91 -4.38 -11.04
N PRO A 220 -12.56 -4.25 -11.03
CA PRO A 220 -11.69 -5.40 -10.84
C PRO A 220 -11.95 -6.07 -9.50
N GLN A 221 -12.08 -7.42 -9.49
CA GLN A 221 -12.37 -8.17 -8.28
C GLN A 221 -11.18 -9.03 -7.86
N PRO A 222 -10.76 -8.97 -6.57
CA PRO A 222 -9.74 -9.83 -6.01
C PRO A 222 -10.15 -11.31 -6.04
N VAL A 223 -9.22 -12.19 -6.43
CA VAL A 223 -9.40 -13.64 -6.40
C VAL A 223 -8.13 -14.28 -5.83
N ASN A 224 -8.24 -14.98 -4.72
CA ASN A 224 -7.11 -15.67 -4.08
C ASN A 224 -5.86 -14.79 -3.85
N GLY A 225 -6.06 -13.53 -3.44
CA GLY A 225 -4.98 -12.57 -3.17
C GLY A 225 -4.39 -11.90 -4.41
N TRP A 226 -4.99 -12.08 -5.57
CA TRP A 226 -4.60 -11.48 -6.85
C TRP A 226 -5.76 -10.74 -7.50
N ILE A 227 -5.43 -9.77 -8.31
CA ILE A 227 -6.40 -9.05 -9.12
C ILE A 227 -5.93 -9.05 -10.58
N LYS A 228 -6.82 -9.45 -11.50
CA LYS A 228 -6.51 -9.52 -12.92
C LYS A 228 -6.59 -8.15 -13.56
N VAL A 229 -5.60 -7.84 -14.36
CA VAL A 229 -5.57 -6.60 -15.15
C VAL A 229 -6.62 -6.68 -16.25
N PRO A 230 -7.57 -5.73 -16.34
CA PRO A 230 -8.56 -5.70 -17.42
C PRO A 230 -7.89 -5.68 -18.79
N GLN A 231 -8.38 -6.53 -19.70
CA GLN A 231 -7.82 -6.66 -21.05
C GLN A 231 -8.61 -5.88 -22.10
N THR A 232 -9.69 -5.22 -21.71
CA THR A 232 -10.47 -4.35 -22.59
C THR A 232 -9.73 -3.04 -22.85
N PRO A 233 -9.90 -2.41 -24.04
CA PRO A 233 -9.33 -1.10 -24.33
C PRO A 233 -9.85 -0.02 -23.39
N GLY A 234 -8.95 0.65 -22.64
CA GLY A 234 -9.38 1.57 -21.58
C GLY A 234 -8.51 2.75 -21.32
#